data_2861b4e3ec48ec377452717fac3cb2ed
#
_entry.id   2861b4e3ec48ec377452717fac3cb2ed
#
_cell.length_a   1.000
_cell.length_b   1.000
_cell.length_c   1.000
_cell.angle_alpha   90.00
_cell.angle_beta   90.00
_cell.angle_gamma   90.00
#
_symmetry.space_group_name_H-M   'P 1'
#
loop_
_entity.id
_entity.type
_entity.pdbx_description
1 polymer ?
#
loop_
_entity_poly.entity_id
_entity_poly.type
_entity_poly.pdbx_seq_one_letter_code
_entity_poly.pdbx_strand_id
1 'polypeptide(L)'
;MILKALYDYYNRCGNLPMPGMEEKEIGFIIVLSKEGRFVRFEDCRTGKSQARTYLVKKHVGRSSAIVANYLYDNSTYVLGYADMDKEVDKCKEQVDLLEKQAAQSVAAQSAYEKAKEELKELENKRSIKEQSCLDAFKNKLISIFHSYPDSYELSLVCKFYQQDKDEILSSIKQESLWEDIKKNLSKKYSTFSFRIEGDLKIIAEKRELLQLDEAEEMNGEKDICLITGNRDVTVDTTTATMIPGSQATAKLVAFQVNSGYDSYGKKKCGNAPISKKAEFAYTTSLNAMLQKGSHNKFSVGNRTFVFWASSNSEAAEQTEGSLFDLLGYTEEEVDDPNAKIEQVRKVFTAIYSGSLKTSLEDRFYIG
;
A
#
# COMPACT_ATOMS: atom_id res chain seq x y z
N MET A 1 -23.29 15.34 4.68
CA MET A 1 -22.40 14.54 5.52
C MET A 1 -21.18 14.13 4.68
N ILE A 2 -19.96 14.38 5.14
CA ILE A 2 -18.73 14.24 4.35
C ILE A 2 -18.52 12.81 3.78
N LEU A 3 -18.76 11.76 4.59
CA LEU A 3 -18.60 10.37 4.13
C LEU A 3 -19.53 10.02 2.95
N LYS A 4 -20.75 10.52 2.98
CA LYS A 4 -21.69 10.33 1.86
C LYS A 4 -21.22 11.07 0.61
N ALA A 5 -20.71 12.29 0.76
CA ALA A 5 -20.19 13.08 -0.35
C ALA A 5 -18.96 12.42 -0.99
N LEU A 6 -18.05 11.84 -0.19
CA LEU A 6 -16.91 11.07 -0.70
C LEU A 6 -17.35 9.76 -1.39
N TYR A 7 -18.36 9.08 -0.83
CA TYR A 7 -18.96 7.91 -1.46
C TYR A 7 -19.59 8.24 -2.81
N ASP A 8 -20.32 9.37 -2.91
CA ASP A 8 -20.91 9.83 -4.16
C ASP A 8 -19.85 10.25 -5.18
N TYR A 9 -18.76 10.87 -4.71
CA TYR A 9 -17.61 11.19 -5.55
C TYR A 9 -17.00 9.92 -6.15
N TYR A 10 -16.80 8.85 -5.35
CA TYR A 10 -16.30 7.57 -5.84
C TYR A 10 -17.13 7.00 -6.99
N ASN A 11 -18.46 6.94 -6.79
CA ASN A 11 -19.37 6.37 -7.77
C ASN A 11 -19.46 7.19 -9.07
N ARG A 12 -19.07 8.45 -9.02
CA ARG A 12 -19.07 9.38 -10.13
C ARG A 12 -17.75 9.37 -10.90
N CYS A 13 -16.64 9.19 -10.20
CA CYS A 13 -15.30 9.18 -10.79
C CYS A 13 -14.99 7.80 -11.40
N GLY A 14 -14.98 7.74 -12.74
CA GLY A 14 -14.70 6.48 -13.45
C GLY A 14 -13.23 6.03 -13.46
N ASN A 15 -12.33 6.84 -12.92
CA ASN A 15 -10.87 6.58 -12.90
C ASN A 15 -10.31 6.11 -11.55
N LEU A 16 -11.16 5.97 -10.54
CA LEU A 16 -10.73 5.44 -9.23
C LEU A 16 -10.67 3.91 -9.25
N PRO A 17 -9.79 3.30 -8.43
CA PRO A 17 -9.70 1.86 -8.30
C PRO A 17 -11.06 1.22 -7.97
N MET A 18 -11.33 0.04 -8.54
CA MET A 18 -12.53 -0.74 -8.21
C MET A 18 -12.42 -1.33 -6.79
N PRO A 19 -13.55 -1.72 -6.16
CA PRO A 19 -13.54 -2.40 -4.86
C PRO A 19 -12.52 -3.56 -4.82
N GLY A 20 -11.80 -3.67 -3.72
CA GLY A 20 -10.77 -4.69 -3.57
C GLY A 20 -9.44 -4.40 -4.28
N MET A 21 -9.34 -3.27 -4.99
CA MET A 21 -8.15 -2.86 -5.73
C MET A 21 -7.46 -1.65 -5.08
N GLU A 22 -6.18 -1.49 -5.36
CA GLU A 22 -5.40 -0.30 -5.00
C GLU A 22 -4.38 0.03 -6.07
N GLU A 23 -3.99 1.29 -6.15
CA GLU A 23 -2.79 1.70 -6.85
C GLU A 23 -1.57 1.46 -5.96
N LYS A 24 -0.63 0.65 -6.44
CA LYS A 24 0.57 0.26 -5.70
C LYS A 24 1.83 0.60 -6.46
N GLU A 25 2.77 1.26 -5.79
CA GLU A 25 4.13 1.41 -6.31
C GLU A 25 4.86 0.06 -6.27
N ILE A 26 5.35 -0.39 -7.44
CA ILE A 26 6.14 -1.61 -7.60
C ILE A 26 7.48 -1.21 -8.21
N GLY A 27 8.55 -1.35 -7.42
CA GLY A 27 9.88 -0.93 -7.81
C GLY A 27 10.58 -1.89 -8.75
N PHE A 28 10.29 -3.18 -8.64
CA PHE A 28 11.02 -4.20 -9.39
C PHE A 28 10.08 -5.27 -9.95
N ILE A 29 10.26 -5.60 -11.22
CA ILE A 29 9.52 -6.68 -11.87
C ILE A 29 10.49 -7.81 -12.18
N ILE A 30 10.12 -9.02 -11.77
CA ILE A 30 10.79 -10.26 -12.14
C ILE A 30 10.26 -10.66 -13.50
N VAL A 31 11.10 -10.57 -14.52
CA VAL A 31 10.76 -11.02 -15.87
C VAL A 31 11.05 -12.51 -16.00
N LEU A 32 10.04 -13.28 -16.37
CA LEU A 32 10.13 -14.73 -16.58
C LEU A 32 10.09 -15.07 -18.06
N SER A 33 10.86 -16.06 -18.45
CA SER A 33 10.77 -16.64 -19.80
C SER A 33 9.47 -17.44 -20.00
N LYS A 34 9.21 -17.87 -21.23
CA LYS A 34 8.08 -18.75 -21.58
C LYS A 34 8.19 -20.16 -20.98
N GLU A 35 9.32 -20.50 -20.39
CA GLU A 35 9.56 -21.74 -19.65
C GLU A 35 9.42 -21.55 -18.12
N GLY A 36 9.17 -20.30 -17.65
CA GLY A 36 9.06 -19.97 -16.23
C GLY A 36 10.41 -19.81 -15.55
N ARG A 37 11.49 -19.47 -16.28
CA ARG A 37 12.80 -19.20 -15.72
C ARG A 37 13.03 -17.71 -15.54
N PHE A 38 13.81 -17.32 -14.55
CA PHE A 38 14.27 -15.95 -14.37
C PHE A 38 15.09 -15.48 -15.58
N VAL A 39 14.76 -14.31 -16.11
CA VAL A 39 15.49 -13.68 -17.23
C VAL A 39 16.26 -12.46 -16.75
N ARG A 40 15.55 -11.50 -16.12
CA ARG A 40 16.12 -10.26 -15.61
C ARG A 40 15.17 -9.57 -14.64
N PHE A 41 15.66 -8.58 -13.93
CA PHE A 41 14.81 -7.58 -13.32
C PHE A 41 14.48 -6.45 -14.30
N GLU A 42 13.31 -5.87 -14.14
CA GLU A 42 12.97 -4.57 -14.71
C GLU A 42 12.90 -3.55 -13.58
N ASP A 43 13.67 -2.49 -13.70
CA ASP A 43 13.67 -1.37 -12.77
C ASP A 43 12.51 -0.43 -13.10
N CYS A 44 11.56 -0.32 -12.21
CA CYS A 44 10.38 0.54 -12.34
C CYS A 44 10.47 1.78 -11.47
N ARG A 45 11.62 2.08 -10.86
CA ARG A 45 11.82 3.28 -10.09
C ARG A 45 11.77 4.51 -11.00
N THR A 46 11.08 5.54 -10.54
CA THR A 46 10.96 6.84 -11.26
C THR A 46 11.75 7.94 -10.57
N GLY A 47 12.36 7.66 -9.41
CA GLY A 47 13.17 8.60 -8.64
C GLY A 47 13.75 7.97 -7.38
N LYS A 48 14.35 8.79 -6.51
CA LYS A 48 15.04 8.32 -5.29
C LYS A 48 14.13 7.60 -4.28
N SER A 49 12.83 7.88 -4.31
CA SER A 49 11.85 7.33 -3.34
C SER A 49 10.50 6.98 -3.95
N GLN A 50 10.41 6.85 -5.26
CA GLN A 50 9.18 6.57 -6.00
C GLN A 50 9.40 5.50 -7.06
N ALA A 51 8.33 4.76 -7.38
CA ALA A 51 8.31 3.79 -8.46
C ALA A 51 7.01 3.92 -9.28
N ARG A 52 6.96 3.24 -10.41
CA ARG A 52 5.78 3.17 -11.25
C ARG A 52 4.62 2.54 -10.48
N THR A 53 3.45 3.14 -10.62
CA THR A 53 2.21 2.70 -9.98
C THR A 53 1.46 1.71 -10.86
N TYR A 54 0.93 0.66 -10.26
CA TYR A 54 0.17 -0.41 -10.90
C TYR A 54 -1.13 -0.63 -10.16
N LEU A 55 -2.20 -0.93 -10.90
CA LEU A 55 -3.50 -1.30 -10.33
C LEU A 55 -3.47 -2.79 -9.98
N VAL A 56 -3.49 -3.10 -8.68
CA VAL A 56 -3.36 -4.46 -8.15
C VAL A 56 -4.42 -4.71 -7.07
N LYS A 57 -4.62 -5.96 -6.67
CA LYS A 57 -5.45 -6.26 -5.50
C LYS A 57 -4.92 -5.58 -4.24
N LYS A 58 -5.84 -5.07 -3.42
CA LYS A 58 -5.53 -4.37 -2.17
C LYS A 58 -4.65 -5.25 -1.28
N HIS A 59 -3.62 -4.66 -0.71
CA HIS A 59 -2.70 -5.35 0.18
C HIS A 59 -3.42 -5.87 1.44
N VAL A 60 -2.92 -6.98 1.96
CA VAL A 60 -3.40 -7.54 3.23
C VAL A 60 -2.76 -6.77 4.39
N GLY A 61 -3.58 -6.26 5.30
CA GLY A 61 -3.09 -5.63 6.54
C GLY A 61 -2.38 -6.67 7.41
N ARG A 62 -1.12 -6.40 7.76
CA ARG A 62 -0.28 -7.28 8.59
C ARG A 62 0.05 -6.59 9.90
N SER A 63 -0.34 -7.18 11.03
CA SER A 63 0.16 -6.77 12.35
C SER A 63 1.26 -7.72 12.83
N SER A 64 0.96 -9.01 12.94
CA SER A 64 1.92 -10.05 13.35
C SER A 64 1.80 -11.33 12.51
N ALA A 65 0.74 -11.47 11.71
CA ALA A 65 0.51 -12.64 10.90
C ALA A 65 1.37 -12.65 9.62
N ILE A 66 1.89 -13.82 9.25
CA ILE A 66 2.57 -14.05 7.98
C ILE A 66 1.49 -14.34 6.92
N VAL A 67 1.14 -13.33 6.13
CA VAL A 67 0.14 -13.41 5.07
C VAL A 67 0.69 -12.75 3.81
N ALA A 68 0.65 -13.45 2.67
CA ALA A 68 1.14 -12.94 1.40
C ALA A 68 0.09 -12.06 0.69
N ASN A 69 0.56 -11.04 -0.03
CA ASN A 69 -0.26 -10.28 -0.97
C ASN A 69 -0.53 -11.08 -2.25
N TYR A 70 -1.33 -10.51 -3.12
CA TYR A 70 -1.80 -11.16 -4.35
C TYR A 70 -0.87 -10.85 -5.54
N LEU A 71 0.03 -11.79 -5.87
CA LEU A 71 0.97 -11.70 -7.01
C LEU A 71 1.98 -10.55 -6.93
N TYR A 72 2.13 -9.91 -5.80
CA TYR A 72 3.16 -8.94 -5.51
C TYR A 72 3.47 -8.92 -4.02
N ASP A 73 4.71 -8.68 -3.65
CA ASP A 73 5.12 -8.51 -2.25
C ASP A 73 6.55 -7.97 -2.15
N ASN A 74 7.06 -7.79 -0.93
CA ASN A 74 8.47 -7.50 -0.71
C ASN A 74 9.35 -8.73 -0.95
N SER A 75 10.67 -8.52 -0.97
CA SER A 75 11.66 -9.59 -1.24
C SER A 75 11.58 -10.78 -0.30
N THR A 76 11.21 -10.58 0.95
CA THR A 76 11.11 -11.66 1.94
C THR A 76 10.05 -12.69 1.54
N TYR A 77 8.92 -12.22 1.01
CA TYR A 77 7.85 -13.10 0.53
C TYR A 77 8.10 -13.65 -0.87
N VAL A 78 8.58 -12.80 -1.79
CA VAL A 78 8.73 -13.19 -3.19
C VAL A 78 10.00 -14.02 -3.43
N LEU A 79 11.10 -13.67 -2.79
CA LEU A 79 12.41 -14.29 -3.00
C LEU A 79 12.90 -15.11 -1.80
N GLY A 80 12.21 -15.07 -0.65
CA GLY A 80 12.73 -15.61 0.58
C GLY A 80 14.04 -14.94 1.00
N TYR A 81 14.18 -13.65 0.71
CA TYR A 81 15.37 -12.85 1.01
C TYR A 81 14.96 -11.58 1.77
N ALA A 82 15.31 -11.53 3.04
CA ALA A 82 15.04 -10.38 3.88
C ALA A 82 16.05 -9.26 3.64
N ASP A 83 15.63 -8.02 3.92
CA ASP A 83 16.55 -6.89 4.03
C ASP A 83 17.63 -7.18 5.08
N MET A 84 18.79 -6.53 4.94
CA MET A 84 19.87 -6.65 5.91
C MET A 84 19.34 -6.36 7.31
N ASP A 85 19.40 -7.37 8.17
CA ASP A 85 18.96 -7.24 9.53
C ASP A 85 20.06 -6.53 10.32
N LYS A 86 19.80 -5.28 10.70
CA LYS A 86 20.76 -4.47 11.46
C LYS A 86 21.23 -5.13 12.77
N GLU A 87 20.41 -6.03 13.32
CA GLU A 87 20.79 -6.80 14.51
C GLU A 87 21.81 -7.86 14.16
N VAL A 88 21.59 -8.60 13.07
CA VAL A 88 22.53 -9.61 12.56
C VAL A 88 23.87 -8.96 12.17
N ASP A 89 23.84 -7.82 11.47
CA ASP A 89 25.06 -7.14 11.06
C ASP A 89 25.87 -6.63 12.25
N LYS A 90 25.21 -6.01 13.24
CA LYS A 90 25.86 -5.60 14.49
C LYS A 90 26.46 -6.78 15.26
N CYS A 91 25.73 -7.89 15.31
CA CYS A 91 26.21 -9.09 15.97
C CYS A 91 27.41 -9.70 15.24
N LYS A 92 27.44 -9.65 13.89
CA LYS A 92 28.60 -10.03 13.08
C LYS A 92 29.83 -9.17 13.37
N GLU A 93 29.66 -7.86 13.35
CA GLU A 93 30.73 -6.92 13.68
C GLU A 93 31.28 -7.17 15.08
N GLN A 94 30.41 -7.48 16.04
CA GLN A 94 30.80 -7.82 17.41
C GLN A 94 31.56 -9.16 17.49
N VAL A 95 31.14 -10.18 16.76
CA VAL A 95 31.83 -11.47 16.66
C VAL A 95 33.23 -11.28 16.08
N ASP A 96 33.36 -10.54 14.96
CA ASP A 96 34.64 -10.24 14.29
C ASP A 96 35.60 -9.47 15.21
N LEU A 97 35.07 -8.57 16.04
CA LEU A 97 35.86 -7.82 17.03
C LEU A 97 36.36 -8.73 18.14
N LEU A 98 35.48 -9.57 18.70
CA LEU A 98 35.79 -10.50 19.77
C LEU A 98 36.73 -11.63 19.32
N GLU A 99 36.64 -12.07 18.08
CA GLU A 99 37.54 -13.07 17.50
C GLU A 99 39.01 -12.60 17.57
N LYS A 100 39.26 -11.33 17.25
CA LYS A 100 40.62 -10.73 17.32
C LYS A 100 41.16 -10.65 18.75
N GLN A 101 40.27 -10.67 19.74
CA GLN A 101 40.61 -10.57 21.17
C GLN A 101 40.60 -11.93 21.88
N ALA A 102 40.04 -12.95 21.27
CA ALA A 102 39.79 -14.27 21.89
C ALA A 102 41.05 -14.95 22.41
N ALA A 103 42.20 -14.75 21.72
CA ALA A 103 43.49 -15.33 22.11
C ALA A 103 44.12 -14.68 23.36
N GLN A 104 43.56 -13.55 23.86
CA GLN A 104 44.20 -12.75 24.91
C GLN A 104 43.87 -13.23 26.34
N SER A 105 42.70 -13.85 26.54
CA SER A 105 42.27 -14.33 27.84
C SER A 105 41.14 -15.38 27.75
N VAL A 106 40.97 -16.19 28.77
CA VAL A 106 39.84 -17.16 28.89
C VAL A 106 38.49 -16.41 28.90
N ALA A 107 38.43 -15.24 29.50
CA ALA A 107 37.23 -14.42 29.51
C ALA A 107 36.86 -13.89 28.11
N ALA A 108 37.84 -13.49 27.31
CA ALA A 108 37.65 -13.04 25.93
C ALA A 108 37.20 -14.17 25.02
N GLN A 109 37.75 -15.38 25.21
CA GLN A 109 37.31 -16.59 24.50
C GLN A 109 35.84 -16.92 24.83
N SER A 110 35.44 -16.89 26.11
CA SER A 110 34.06 -17.11 26.52
C SER A 110 33.08 -16.10 25.98
N ALA A 111 33.48 -14.82 25.88
CA ALA A 111 32.68 -13.76 25.28
C ALA A 111 32.49 -13.97 23.76
N TYR A 112 33.55 -14.40 23.06
CA TYR A 112 33.49 -14.73 21.62
C TYR A 112 32.52 -15.89 21.35
N GLU A 113 32.64 -17.01 22.09
CA GLU A 113 31.76 -18.17 21.93
C GLU A 113 30.30 -17.80 22.17
N LYS A 114 30.02 -16.98 23.17
CA LYS A 114 28.66 -16.50 23.46
C LYS A 114 28.10 -15.63 22.36
N ALA A 115 28.88 -14.69 21.83
CA ALA A 115 28.46 -13.84 20.71
C ALA A 115 28.24 -14.65 19.41
N LYS A 116 29.05 -15.67 19.18
CA LYS A 116 28.90 -16.59 18.06
C LYS A 116 27.61 -17.43 18.15
N GLU A 117 27.26 -17.88 19.34
CA GLU A 117 26.01 -18.60 19.56
C GLU A 117 24.79 -17.70 19.34
N GLU A 118 24.83 -16.46 19.85
CA GLU A 118 23.80 -15.43 19.63
C GLU A 118 23.63 -15.12 18.14
N LEU A 119 24.73 -14.95 17.40
CA LEU A 119 24.67 -14.75 15.95
C LEU A 119 24.00 -15.93 15.24
N LYS A 120 24.35 -17.14 15.60
CA LYS A 120 23.75 -18.36 15.03
C LYS A 120 22.24 -18.44 15.30
N GLU A 121 21.79 -18.04 16.48
CA GLU A 121 20.37 -17.98 16.81
C GLU A 121 19.64 -16.93 15.99
N LEU A 122 20.21 -15.73 15.81
CA LEU A 122 19.64 -14.66 15.00
C LEU A 122 19.55 -15.06 13.52
N GLU A 123 20.61 -15.65 12.97
CA GLU A 123 20.60 -16.17 11.59
C GLU A 123 19.57 -17.27 11.39
N ASN A 124 19.39 -18.16 12.37
CA ASN A 124 18.38 -19.20 12.31
C ASN A 124 16.95 -18.62 12.36
N LYS A 125 16.68 -17.68 13.26
CA LYS A 125 15.40 -16.97 13.33
C LYS A 125 15.08 -16.26 12.00
N ARG A 126 16.08 -15.61 11.41
CA ARG A 126 15.96 -14.99 10.10
C ARG A 126 15.61 -16.00 9.01
N SER A 127 16.33 -17.10 8.92
CA SER A 127 16.09 -18.15 7.92
C SER A 127 14.69 -18.74 8.03
N ILE A 128 14.21 -19.01 9.26
CA ILE A 128 12.85 -19.49 9.51
C ILE A 128 11.81 -18.49 9.02
N LYS A 129 12.02 -17.19 9.30
CA LYS A 129 11.10 -16.12 8.85
C LYS A 129 11.08 -16.00 7.33
N GLU A 130 12.24 -16.01 6.67
CA GLU A 130 12.37 -15.96 5.21
C GLU A 130 11.64 -17.13 4.56
N GLN A 131 11.83 -18.34 5.08
CA GLN A 131 11.17 -19.53 4.57
C GLN A 131 9.66 -19.47 4.78
N SER A 132 9.21 -19.09 5.97
CA SER A 132 7.77 -18.98 6.28
C SER A 132 7.05 -17.96 5.42
N CYS A 133 7.70 -16.82 5.12
CA CYS A 133 7.14 -15.81 4.23
C CYS A 133 7.08 -16.30 2.78
N LEU A 134 8.14 -16.92 2.29
CA LEU A 134 8.17 -17.52 0.95
C LEU A 134 7.10 -18.60 0.77
N ASP A 135 6.95 -19.48 1.77
CA ASP A 135 5.93 -20.52 1.75
C ASP A 135 4.51 -19.95 1.77
N ALA A 136 4.28 -18.87 2.52
CA ALA A 136 3.01 -18.17 2.51
C ALA A 136 2.70 -17.61 1.11
N PHE A 137 3.69 -17.05 0.41
CA PHE A 137 3.52 -16.54 -0.95
C PHE A 137 3.28 -17.68 -1.95
N LYS A 138 4.05 -18.76 -1.88
CA LYS A 138 3.86 -19.96 -2.72
C LYS A 138 2.47 -20.56 -2.53
N ASN A 139 2.02 -20.72 -1.29
CA ASN A 139 0.70 -21.26 -0.99
C ASN A 139 -0.42 -20.36 -1.50
N LYS A 140 -0.28 -19.02 -1.37
CA LYS A 140 -1.23 -18.08 -1.97
C LYS A 140 -1.26 -18.19 -3.48
N LEU A 141 -0.11 -18.28 -4.13
CA LEU A 141 0.00 -18.47 -5.59
C LEU A 141 -0.69 -19.78 -6.04
N ILE A 142 -0.45 -20.89 -5.35
CA ILE A 142 -1.10 -22.18 -5.63
C ILE A 142 -2.62 -22.05 -5.49
N SER A 143 -3.10 -21.39 -4.46
CA SER A 143 -4.55 -21.13 -4.27
C SER A 143 -5.13 -20.34 -5.45
N ILE A 144 -4.42 -19.29 -5.91
CA ILE A 144 -4.82 -18.52 -7.08
C ILE A 144 -4.83 -19.38 -8.33
N PHE A 145 -3.81 -20.19 -8.55
CA PHE A 145 -3.72 -21.06 -9.70
C PHE A 145 -4.83 -22.12 -9.73
N HIS A 146 -5.22 -22.67 -8.58
CA HIS A 146 -6.37 -23.58 -8.50
C HIS A 146 -7.68 -22.90 -8.92
N SER A 147 -7.83 -21.61 -8.68
CA SER A 147 -9.02 -20.85 -9.12
C SER A 147 -8.97 -20.50 -10.62
N TYR A 148 -7.77 -20.47 -11.22
CA TYR A 148 -7.51 -20.16 -12.64
C TYR A 148 -6.53 -21.14 -13.26
N PRO A 149 -6.90 -22.42 -13.36
CA PRO A 149 -5.98 -23.47 -13.84
C PRO A 149 -5.55 -23.28 -15.30
N ASP A 150 -6.36 -22.57 -16.09
CA ASP A 150 -6.10 -22.30 -17.51
C ASP A 150 -5.22 -21.07 -17.74
N SER A 151 -4.84 -20.34 -16.67
CA SER A 151 -3.94 -19.17 -16.81
C SER A 151 -2.52 -19.64 -17.13
N TYR A 152 -2.11 -19.35 -18.35
CA TYR A 152 -0.75 -19.63 -18.83
C TYR A 152 0.31 -18.93 -17.95
N GLU A 153 0.10 -17.67 -17.64
CA GLU A 153 1.05 -16.86 -16.89
C GLU A 153 1.21 -17.33 -15.43
N LEU A 154 0.11 -17.69 -14.77
CA LEU A 154 0.18 -18.29 -13.43
C LEU A 154 0.93 -19.61 -13.44
N SER A 155 0.74 -20.43 -14.50
CA SER A 155 1.49 -21.68 -14.66
C SER A 155 3.00 -21.43 -14.73
N LEU A 156 3.45 -20.34 -15.37
CA LEU A 156 4.86 -19.98 -15.47
C LEU A 156 5.42 -19.48 -14.12
N VAL A 157 4.65 -18.71 -13.36
CA VAL A 157 5.06 -18.33 -12.01
C VAL A 157 5.14 -19.55 -11.09
N CYS A 158 4.20 -20.49 -11.20
CA CYS A 158 4.29 -21.76 -10.47
C CYS A 158 5.54 -22.57 -10.84
N LYS A 159 5.88 -22.66 -12.14
CA LYS A 159 7.11 -23.31 -12.61
C LYS A 159 8.38 -22.62 -12.08
N PHE A 160 8.39 -21.29 -12.01
CA PHE A 160 9.48 -20.55 -11.39
C PHE A 160 9.72 -21.00 -9.95
N TYR A 161 8.67 -21.14 -9.14
CA TYR A 161 8.79 -21.58 -7.76
C TYR A 161 8.95 -23.09 -7.55
N GLN A 162 8.83 -23.90 -8.60
CA GLN A 162 9.18 -25.33 -8.56
C GLN A 162 10.69 -25.58 -8.69
N GLN A 163 11.44 -24.58 -9.17
CA GLN A 163 12.90 -24.63 -9.21
C GLN A 163 13.46 -24.54 -7.78
N ASP A 164 14.67 -25.02 -7.60
CA ASP A 164 15.38 -24.89 -6.32
C ASP A 164 15.60 -23.42 -5.96
N LYS A 165 15.38 -23.08 -4.67
CA LYS A 165 15.51 -21.71 -4.18
C LYS A 165 16.93 -21.15 -4.38
N ASP A 166 17.96 -21.99 -4.15
CA ASP A 166 19.35 -21.55 -4.26
C ASP A 166 19.77 -21.35 -5.72
N GLU A 167 19.21 -22.15 -6.64
CA GLU A 167 19.38 -21.94 -8.10
C GLU A 167 18.74 -20.61 -8.53
N ILE A 168 17.52 -20.33 -8.09
CA ILE A 168 16.84 -19.06 -8.36
C ILE A 168 17.67 -17.89 -7.82
N LEU A 169 18.07 -17.94 -6.56
CA LEU A 169 18.85 -16.87 -5.93
C LEU A 169 20.24 -16.72 -6.58
N SER A 170 20.86 -17.80 -7.03
CA SER A 170 22.14 -17.75 -7.75
C SER A 170 22.01 -17.02 -9.09
N SER A 171 20.95 -17.31 -9.85
CA SER A 171 20.64 -16.62 -11.11
C SER A 171 20.36 -15.13 -10.88
N ILE A 172 19.59 -14.80 -9.85
CA ILE A 172 19.24 -13.42 -9.46
C ILE A 172 20.50 -12.64 -9.04
N LYS A 173 21.38 -13.24 -8.26
CA LYS A 173 22.62 -12.60 -7.77
C LYS A 173 23.63 -12.29 -8.88
N GLN A 174 23.55 -12.95 -10.01
CA GLN A 174 24.40 -12.68 -11.18
C GLN A 174 23.92 -11.48 -11.99
N GLU A 175 22.69 -11.03 -11.76
CA GLU A 175 22.11 -9.89 -12.46
C GLU A 175 22.69 -8.56 -11.93
N SER A 176 23.11 -7.69 -12.85
CA SER A 176 23.82 -6.43 -12.51
C SER A 176 23.03 -5.51 -11.58
N LEU A 177 21.70 -5.54 -11.68
CA LEU A 177 20.81 -4.71 -10.86
C LEU A 177 20.68 -5.22 -9.42
N TRP A 178 21.09 -6.46 -9.13
CA TRP A 178 20.87 -7.08 -7.81
C TRP A 178 21.52 -6.31 -6.65
N GLU A 179 22.75 -5.84 -6.83
CA GLU A 179 23.47 -5.10 -5.77
C GLU A 179 22.77 -3.76 -5.43
N ASP A 180 22.16 -3.13 -6.44
CA ASP A 180 21.40 -1.91 -6.22
C ASP A 180 20.02 -2.20 -5.59
N ILE A 181 19.36 -3.27 -6.02
CA ILE A 181 18.12 -3.77 -5.39
C ILE A 181 18.36 -4.02 -3.90
N LYS A 182 19.40 -4.74 -3.56
CA LYS A 182 19.78 -5.11 -2.19
C LYS A 182 19.90 -3.90 -1.25
N LYS A 183 20.52 -2.81 -1.73
CA LYS A 183 20.67 -1.55 -1.00
C LYS A 183 19.33 -0.83 -0.74
N ASN A 184 18.30 -1.17 -1.48
CA ASN A 184 17.02 -0.47 -1.47
C ASN A 184 15.86 -1.32 -0.91
N LEU A 185 16.09 -2.54 -0.39
CA LEU A 185 15.04 -3.45 0.07
C LEU A 185 14.16 -2.87 1.18
N SER A 186 14.72 -2.00 2.05
CA SER A 186 13.97 -1.32 3.12
C SER A 186 13.07 -0.17 2.63
N LYS A 187 13.16 0.21 1.36
CA LYS A 187 12.36 1.32 0.82
C LYS A 187 10.93 0.90 0.57
N LYS A 188 9.99 1.83 0.76
CA LYS A 188 8.54 1.61 0.59
C LYS A 188 8.17 1.07 -0.79
N TYR A 189 8.88 1.48 -1.84
CA TYR A 189 8.68 1.03 -3.21
C TYR A 189 9.32 -0.33 -3.53
N SER A 190 10.07 -0.92 -2.61
CA SER A 190 10.78 -2.19 -2.82
C SER A 190 9.81 -3.38 -2.78
N THR A 191 8.89 -3.33 -3.70
CA THR A 191 7.86 -4.35 -3.96
C THR A 191 8.17 -5.01 -5.28
N PHE A 192 8.00 -6.33 -5.33
CA PHE A 192 8.26 -7.18 -6.49
C PHE A 192 6.96 -7.73 -7.06
N SER A 193 6.88 -7.84 -8.37
CA SER A 193 5.83 -8.54 -9.08
C SER A 193 6.41 -9.27 -10.29
N PHE A 194 5.57 -9.89 -11.12
CA PHE A 194 6.00 -10.74 -12.22
C PHE A 194 5.47 -10.24 -13.56
N ARG A 195 6.28 -10.44 -14.60
CA ARG A 195 5.92 -10.24 -16.00
C ARG A 195 6.48 -11.39 -16.84
N ILE A 196 5.76 -11.81 -17.84
CA ILE A 196 6.30 -12.74 -18.85
C ILE A 196 7.00 -11.93 -19.93
N GLU A 197 8.13 -12.42 -20.39
CA GLU A 197 8.90 -11.77 -21.44
C GLU A 197 8.07 -11.56 -22.71
N GLY A 198 8.03 -10.31 -23.18
CA GLY A 198 7.19 -9.87 -24.30
C GLY A 198 5.82 -9.34 -23.92
N ASP A 199 5.35 -9.50 -22.67
CA ASP A 199 4.10 -8.93 -22.20
C ASP A 199 4.26 -7.45 -21.82
N LEU A 200 3.21 -6.67 -22.06
CA LEU A 200 3.18 -5.25 -21.67
C LEU A 200 2.76 -5.05 -20.21
N LYS A 201 1.88 -5.92 -19.69
CA LYS A 201 1.33 -5.83 -18.33
C LYS A 201 2.01 -6.80 -17.37
N ILE A 202 2.10 -6.43 -16.11
CA ILE A 202 2.46 -7.36 -15.05
C ILE A 202 1.30 -8.34 -14.81
N ILE A 203 1.61 -9.53 -14.31
CA ILE A 203 0.58 -10.56 -14.09
C ILE A 203 -0.48 -10.10 -13.10
N ALA A 204 -0.07 -9.34 -12.07
CA ALA A 204 -0.97 -8.80 -11.05
C ALA A 204 -2.01 -7.79 -11.58
N GLU A 205 -1.84 -7.23 -12.80
CA GLU A 205 -2.80 -6.32 -13.45
C GLU A 205 -3.74 -7.02 -14.44
N LYS A 206 -3.62 -8.32 -14.62
CA LYS A 206 -4.49 -9.02 -15.59
C LYS A 206 -5.92 -9.06 -15.08
N ARG A 207 -6.82 -8.51 -15.90
CA ARG A 207 -8.22 -8.28 -15.50
C ARG A 207 -8.94 -9.57 -15.06
N GLU A 208 -8.61 -10.69 -15.67
CA GLU A 208 -9.16 -12.01 -15.34
C GLU A 208 -8.80 -12.42 -13.90
N LEU A 209 -7.59 -12.05 -13.45
CA LEU A 209 -7.10 -12.37 -12.12
C LEU A 209 -7.54 -11.36 -11.07
N LEU A 210 -8.03 -10.19 -11.48
CA LEU A 210 -8.50 -9.13 -10.58
C LEU A 210 -9.94 -9.35 -10.10
N GLN A 211 -10.73 -10.13 -10.81
CA GLN A 211 -12.17 -10.38 -10.52
C GLN A 211 -12.42 -11.40 -9.40
N LEU A 212 -11.36 -11.86 -8.73
CA LEU A 212 -11.34 -13.08 -7.92
C LEU A 212 -12.13 -13.10 -6.63
N ASP A 213 -12.62 -12.05 -6.06
CA ASP A 213 -13.12 -12.10 -4.67
C ASP A 213 -14.47 -11.42 -4.43
N GLU A 214 -15.32 -11.29 -5.44
CA GLU A 214 -16.69 -10.82 -5.20
C GLU A 214 -17.43 -11.74 -4.21
N ALA A 215 -17.12 -13.03 -4.21
CA ALA A 215 -17.72 -13.99 -3.28
C ALA A 215 -17.19 -13.84 -1.83
N GLU A 216 -15.90 -13.53 -1.63
CA GLU A 216 -15.34 -13.26 -0.31
C GLU A 216 -15.79 -11.88 0.22
N GLU A 217 -15.97 -10.89 -0.64
CA GLU A 217 -16.51 -9.58 -0.26
C GLU A 217 -17.94 -9.66 0.25
N MET A 218 -18.73 -10.63 -0.22
CA MET A 218 -20.11 -10.84 0.18
C MET A 218 -20.30 -11.60 1.50
N ASN A 219 -19.25 -12.15 2.09
CA ASN A 219 -19.29 -12.86 3.36
C ASN A 219 -19.13 -11.88 4.55
N GLY A 220 -20.04 -11.97 5.52
CA GLY A 220 -19.99 -11.20 6.76
C GLY A 220 -21.39 -10.86 7.30
N GLU A 221 -21.40 -10.21 8.46
CA GLU A 221 -22.65 -9.71 9.07
C GLU A 221 -23.22 -8.57 8.23
N LYS A 222 -24.54 -8.60 8.04
CA LYS A 222 -25.28 -7.57 7.29
C LYS A 222 -26.05 -6.66 8.25
N ASP A 223 -25.82 -5.36 8.13
CA ASP A 223 -26.57 -4.34 8.87
C ASP A 223 -26.90 -3.14 7.96
N ILE A 224 -27.66 -2.19 8.45
CA ILE A 224 -28.00 -0.97 7.70
C ILE A 224 -26.78 -0.03 7.71
N CYS A 225 -26.21 0.19 6.54
CA CYS A 225 -25.08 1.11 6.38
C CYS A 225 -25.51 2.56 6.62
N LEU A 226 -24.87 3.25 7.56
CA LEU A 226 -25.17 4.66 7.89
C LEU A 226 -24.84 5.64 6.77
N ILE A 227 -24.05 5.24 5.78
CA ILE A 227 -23.66 6.09 4.63
C ILE A 227 -24.67 5.96 3.50
N THR A 228 -25.08 4.72 3.17
CA THR A 228 -25.94 4.44 2.01
C THR A 228 -27.40 4.25 2.37
N GLY A 229 -27.72 3.91 3.62
CA GLY A 229 -29.05 3.51 4.06
C GLY A 229 -29.46 2.08 3.67
N ASN A 230 -28.63 1.37 2.92
CA ASN A 230 -28.92 0.02 2.45
C ASN A 230 -28.42 -1.04 3.44
N ARG A 231 -29.09 -2.20 3.46
CA ARG A 231 -28.65 -3.37 4.21
C ARG A 231 -27.60 -4.13 3.40
N ASP A 232 -26.36 -4.13 3.89
CA ASP A 232 -25.22 -4.73 3.19
C ASP A 232 -24.21 -5.30 4.20
N VAL A 233 -23.22 -6.06 3.70
CA VAL A 233 -22.14 -6.61 4.53
C VAL A 233 -21.29 -5.46 5.09
N THR A 234 -21.16 -5.41 6.42
CA THR A 234 -20.43 -4.35 7.12
C THR A 234 -18.95 -4.73 7.32
N VAL A 235 -18.10 -3.71 7.45
CA VAL A 235 -16.71 -3.92 7.87
C VAL A 235 -16.64 -4.12 9.39
N ASP A 236 -15.65 -4.84 9.84
CA ASP A 236 -15.33 -4.95 11.26
C ASP A 236 -14.58 -3.70 11.79
N THR A 237 -13.71 -3.17 10.95
CA THR A 237 -12.96 -1.93 11.19
C THR A 237 -12.68 -1.23 9.86
N THR A 238 -12.49 0.08 9.89
CA THR A 238 -12.21 0.88 8.70
C THR A 238 -10.73 0.88 8.30
N THR A 239 -10.46 1.25 7.06
CA THR A 239 -9.09 1.38 6.51
C THR A 239 -8.42 2.69 6.98
N ALA A 240 -7.11 2.69 7.02
CA ALA A 240 -6.31 3.89 7.30
C ALA A 240 -6.44 4.92 6.15
N THR A 241 -6.36 6.20 6.52
CA THR A 241 -6.41 7.34 5.60
C THR A 241 -5.06 8.06 5.59
N MET A 242 -4.60 8.47 4.40
CA MET A 242 -3.27 9.10 4.22
C MET A 242 -3.28 10.60 4.54
N ILE A 243 -3.85 10.99 5.68
CA ILE A 243 -3.89 12.39 6.11
C ILE A 243 -2.47 12.84 6.45
N PRO A 244 -1.94 13.90 5.81
CA PRO A 244 -0.60 14.41 6.08
C PRO A 244 -0.41 14.78 7.56
N GLY A 245 0.74 14.43 8.12
CA GLY A 245 1.04 14.66 9.54
C GLY A 245 0.39 13.69 10.52
N SER A 246 -0.48 12.77 10.05
CA SER A 246 -1.07 11.73 10.90
C SER A 246 -0.21 10.47 10.96
N GLN A 247 -0.50 9.60 11.91
CA GLN A 247 0.12 8.27 11.97
C GLN A 247 -0.33 7.40 10.77
N ALA A 248 0.52 6.50 10.32
CA ALA A 248 0.22 5.60 9.20
C ALA A 248 -1.03 4.70 9.40
N THR A 249 -1.45 4.53 10.65
CA THR A 249 -2.65 3.78 11.04
C THR A 249 -3.86 4.66 11.31
N ALA A 250 -3.76 5.98 11.12
CA ALA A 250 -4.86 6.91 11.36
C ALA A 250 -6.05 6.61 10.44
N LYS A 251 -7.26 6.75 10.98
CA LYS A 251 -8.51 6.43 10.28
C LYS A 251 -9.46 7.61 10.41
N LEU A 252 -10.19 7.90 9.35
CA LEU A 252 -11.22 8.95 9.40
C LEU A 252 -12.37 8.55 10.34
N VAL A 253 -12.72 7.28 10.37
CA VAL A 253 -13.64 6.69 11.35
C VAL A 253 -12.90 5.57 12.07
N ALA A 254 -12.77 5.66 13.38
CA ALA A 254 -12.04 4.68 14.18
C ALA A 254 -12.94 4.06 15.27
N PHE A 255 -12.68 2.81 15.59
CA PHE A 255 -13.35 2.07 16.65
C PHE A 255 -12.31 1.49 17.61
N GLN A 256 -12.56 1.69 18.91
CA GLN A 256 -11.72 1.13 19.95
C GLN A 256 -12.54 0.12 20.77
N VAL A 257 -12.01 -1.09 20.92
CA VAL A 257 -12.62 -2.14 21.74
C VAL A 257 -12.26 -1.90 23.21
N ASN A 258 -13.18 -2.13 24.13
CA ASN A 258 -12.98 -2.03 25.57
C ASN A 258 -12.62 -0.62 26.08
N SER A 259 -12.99 0.43 25.35
CA SER A 259 -12.69 1.84 25.69
C SER A 259 -13.92 2.65 26.08
N GLY A 260 -15.04 1.98 26.37
CA GLY A 260 -16.30 2.64 26.72
C GLY A 260 -17.13 3.14 25.51
N TYR A 261 -16.66 2.92 24.29
CA TYR A 261 -17.38 3.25 23.06
C TYR A 261 -18.33 2.15 22.59
N ASP A 262 -18.14 0.92 23.09
CA ASP A 262 -19.02 -0.20 22.80
C ASP A 262 -20.33 -0.04 23.57
N SER A 263 -21.47 -0.06 22.87
CA SER A 263 -22.79 0.16 23.45
C SER A 263 -23.77 -0.94 23.06
N TYR A 264 -24.72 -1.24 23.93
CA TYR A 264 -25.79 -2.21 23.66
C TYR A 264 -25.30 -3.59 23.21
N GLY A 265 -24.14 -4.05 23.72
CA GLY A 265 -23.53 -5.32 23.32
C GLY A 265 -22.88 -5.32 21.93
N LYS A 266 -22.91 -4.20 21.22
CA LYS A 266 -22.26 -4.04 19.91
C LYS A 266 -20.79 -3.71 20.08
N LYS A 267 -19.96 -4.23 19.18
CA LYS A 267 -18.50 -4.00 19.18
C LYS A 267 -18.04 -3.38 17.86
N LYS A 268 -16.98 -2.61 17.90
CA LYS A 268 -16.32 -2.02 16.73
C LYS A 268 -17.34 -1.32 15.80
N CYS A 269 -17.29 -1.63 14.49
CA CYS A 269 -18.18 -1.05 13.48
C CYS A 269 -19.67 -1.37 13.71
N GLY A 270 -20.02 -2.38 14.52
CA GLY A 270 -21.40 -2.63 14.92
C GLY A 270 -22.05 -1.44 15.66
N ASN A 271 -21.26 -0.53 16.27
CA ASN A 271 -21.77 0.71 16.89
C ASN A 271 -22.14 1.79 15.87
N ALA A 272 -21.53 1.77 14.69
CA ALA A 272 -21.81 2.66 13.56
C ALA A 272 -21.61 1.90 12.25
N PRO A 273 -22.59 1.06 11.83
CA PRO A 273 -22.43 0.14 10.71
C PRO A 273 -22.11 0.86 9.41
N ILE A 274 -21.01 0.47 8.76
CA ILE A 274 -20.58 0.95 7.47
C ILE A 274 -20.37 -0.27 6.57
N SER A 275 -21.01 -0.29 5.39
CA SER A 275 -20.83 -1.40 4.45
C SER A 275 -19.42 -1.40 3.87
N LYS A 276 -18.91 -2.59 3.50
CA LYS A 276 -17.60 -2.75 2.85
C LYS A 276 -17.47 -1.86 1.60
N LYS A 277 -18.54 -1.79 0.79
CA LYS A 277 -18.59 -0.95 -0.41
C LYS A 277 -18.49 0.55 -0.08
N ALA A 278 -19.22 1.01 0.94
CA ALA A 278 -19.20 2.42 1.33
C ALA A 278 -17.85 2.79 1.97
N GLU A 279 -17.29 1.91 2.80
CA GLU A 279 -15.99 2.08 3.41
C GLU A 279 -14.89 2.21 2.34
N PHE A 280 -14.86 1.27 1.40
CA PHE A 280 -13.92 1.31 0.29
C PHE A 280 -14.06 2.60 -0.53
N ALA A 281 -15.28 2.97 -0.89
CA ALA A 281 -15.55 4.12 -1.73
C ALA A 281 -15.07 5.44 -1.09
N TYR A 282 -15.44 5.74 0.15
CA TYR A 282 -15.05 7.00 0.77
C TYR A 282 -13.56 7.05 1.12
N THR A 283 -12.94 5.92 1.51
CA THR A 283 -11.51 5.87 1.80
C THR A 283 -10.67 6.01 0.54
N THR A 284 -11.08 5.35 -0.56
CA THR A 284 -10.40 5.46 -1.86
C THR A 284 -10.47 6.89 -2.40
N SER A 285 -11.64 7.53 -2.35
CA SER A 285 -11.81 8.93 -2.75
C SER A 285 -10.90 9.87 -1.96
N LEU A 286 -10.93 9.75 -0.64
CA LEU A 286 -10.11 10.61 0.22
C LEU A 286 -8.62 10.36 -0.01
N ASN A 287 -8.19 9.12 -0.07
CA ASN A 287 -6.78 8.79 -0.31
C ASN A 287 -6.30 9.25 -1.69
N ALA A 288 -7.12 9.16 -2.73
CA ALA A 288 -6.79 9.70 -4.05
C ALA A 288 -6.64 11.23 -4.03
N MET A 289 -7.52 11.94 -3.33
CA MET A 289 -7.38 13.39 -3.15
C MET A 289 -6.16 13.78 -2.33
N LEU A 290 -5.73 12.95 -1.38
CA LEU A 290 -4.58 13.19 -0.52
C LEU A 290 -3.23 12.77 -1.15
N GLN A 291 -3.23 12.08 -2.30
CA GLN A 291 -1.99 11.67 -2.98
C GLN A 291 -1.12 12.87 -3.34
N LYS A 292 0.20 12.63 -3.42
CA LYS A 292 1.15 13.64 -3.91
C LYS A 292 0.81 14.01 -5.36
N GLY A 293 0.76 15.31 -5.66
CA GLY A 293 0.38 15.81 -6.99
C GLY A 293 -1.13 15.85 -7.29
N SER A 294 -1.99 15.53 -6.30
CA SER A 294 -3.44 15.66 -6.49
C SER A 294 -3.86 17.13 -6.66
N HIS A 295 -4.70 17.39 -7.67
CA HIS A 295 -5.29 18.70 -7.92
C HIS A 295 -6.46 19.03 -6.97
N ASN A 296 -6.90 18.10 -6.16
CA ASN A 296 -8.03 18.24 -5.23
C ASN A 296 -7.62 18.54 -3.79
N LYS A 297 -6.38 18.98 -3.57
CA LYS A 297 -5.88 19.37 -2.24
C LYS A 297 -4.98 20.58 -2.27
N PHE A 298 -4.93 21.26 -1.13
CA PHE A 298 -3.90 22.25 -0.82
C PHE A 298 -3.59 22.22 0.67
N SER A 299 -2.41 22.68 1.05
CA SER A 299 -1.99 22.74 2.45
C SER A 299 -1.71 24.15 2.89
N VAL A 300 -2.14 24.49 4.11
CA VAL A 300 -1.89 25.81 4.73
C VAL A 300 -1.36 25.56 6.14
N GLY A 301 -0.09 25.84 6.36
CA GLY A 301 0.59 25.49 7.58
C GLY A 301 0.52 23.97 7.83
N ASN A 302 0.00 23.57 8.97
CA ASN A 302 -0.18 22.17 9.36
C ASN A 302 -1.55 21.57 9.00
N ARG A 303 -2.35 22.26 8.18
CA ARG A 303 -3.69 21.80 7.76
C ARG A 303 -3.69 21.47 6.28
N THR A 304 -4.30 20.34 5.95
CA THR A 304 -4.56 19.94 4.56
C THR A 304 -6.06 20.02 4.29
N PHE A 305 -6.40 20.71 3.23
CA PHE A 305 -7.76 20.85 2.75
C PHE A 305 -7.92 20.00 1.49
N VAL A 306 -9.02 19.29 1.40
CA VAL A 306 -9.45 18.59 0.18
C VAL A 306 -10.74 19.22 -0.32
N PHE A 307 -10.91 19.30 -1.64
CA PHE A 307 -12.10 19.89 -2.24
C PHE A 307 -12.51 19.12 -3.50
N TRP A 308 -13.80 19.10 -3.75
CA TRP A 308 -14.38 18.46 -4.93
C TRP A 308 -15.79 18.96 -5.21
N ALA A 309 -16.23 18.92 -6.47
CA ALA A 309 -17.59 19.25 -6.85
C ALA A 309 -18.54 18.07 -6.63
N SER A 310 -19.84 18.32 -6.59
CA SER A 310 -20.87 17.29 -6.44
C SER A 310 -21.29 16.64 -7.75
N SER A 311 -20.92 17.21 -8.90
CA SER A 311 -21.29 16.74 -10.23
C SER A 311 -20.08 16.68 -11.17
N ASN A 312 -20.24 16.04 -12.34
CA ASN A 312 -19.28 16.02 -13.43
C ASN A 312 -19.71 16.98 -14.54
N SER A 313 -20.45 18.04 -14.21
CA SER A 313 -20.76 19.07 -15.20
C SER A 313 -19.47 19.80 -15.63
N GLU A 314 -19.43 20.26 -16.87
CA GLU A 314 -18.28 21.03 -17.37
C GLU A 314 -18.01 22.27 -16.48
N ALA A 315 -19.07 22.90 -15.98
CA ALA A 315 -18.95 24.01 -15.04
C ALA A 315 -18.31 23.59 -13.70
N ALA A 316 -18.62 22.39 -13.21
CA ALA A 316 -18.05 21.86 -11.98
C ALA A 316 -16.56 21.54 -12.15
N GLU A 317 -16.15 20.92 -13.25
CA GLU A 317 -14.75 20.63 -13.57
C GLU A 317 -13.92 21.91 -13.77
N GLN A 318 -14.47 22.90 -14.48
CA GLN A 318 -13.85 24.21 -14.61
C GLN A 318 -13.68 24.92 -13.27
N THR A 319 -14.63 24.76 -12.36
CA THR A 319 -14.56 25.35 -11.03
C THR A 319 -13.53 24.64 -10.16
N GLU A 320 -13.42 23.32 -10.23
CA GLU A 320 -12.33 22.56 -9.54
C GLU A 320 -10.95 23.03 -10.03
N GLY A 321 -10.76 23.14 -11.35
CA GLY A 321 -9.52 23.68 -11.94
C GLY A 321 -9.22 25.12 -11.51
N SER A 322 -10.24 25.97 -11.54
CA SER A 322 -10.09 27.37 -11.12
C SER A 322 -9.78 27.53 -9.63
N LEU A 323 -10.33 26.67 -8.79
CA LEU A 323 -9.99 26.64 -7.35
C LEU A 323 -8.54 26.22 -7.14
N PHE A 324 -8.08 25.20 -7.87
CA PHE A 324 -6.71 24.76 -7.82
C PHE A 324 -5.72 25.86 -8.23
N ASP A 325 -5.99 26.53 -9.36
CA ASP A 325 -5.17 27.64 -9.86
C ASP A 325 -5.20 28.86 -8.91
N LEU A 326 -6.37 29.17 -8.34
CA LEU A 326 -6.54 30.30 -7.42
C LEU A 326 -5.80 30.08 -6.09
N LEU A 327 -5.74 28.82 -5.63
CA LEU A 327 -5.06 28.46 -4.39
C LEU A 327 -3.54 28.40 -4.55
N GLY A 328 -3.04 28.46 -5.78
CA GLY A 328 -1.62 28.54 -6.10
C GLY A 328 -0.86 27.37 -5.50
N TYR A 329 -0.99 26.21 -6.12
CA TYR A 329 -0.21 25.05 -5.71
C TYR A 329 1.29 25.29 -6.03
N THR A 330 2.05 25.61 -5.00
CA THR A 330 3.51 25.52 -5.07
C THR A 330 3.93 24.35 -4.18
N GLU A 331 4.68 23.40 -4.74
CA GLU A 331 5.25 22.26 -4.00
C GLU A 331 6.29 22.69 -2.96
N GLU A 332 6.59 23.98 -2.84
CA GLU A 332 7.50 24.51 -1.85
C GLU A 332 6.82 24.50 -0.47
N GLU A 333 7.37 23.71 0.42
CA GLU A 333 7.10 23.79 1.85
C GLU A 333 7.49 25.19 2.34
N VAL A 334 6.52 26.09 2.44
CA VAL A 334 6.71 27.38 3.08
C VAL A 334 6.57 27.13 4.60
N ASP A 335 7.64 27.33 5.31
CA ASP A 335 7.73 27.13 6.78
C ASP A 335 6.93 28.19 7.59
N ASP A 336 6.18 29.04 6.90
CA ASP A 336 5.30 30.05 7.49
C ASP A 336 3.85 29.56 7.54
N PRO A 337 3.30 29.24 8.72
CA PRO A 337 1.92 28.78 8.87
C PRO A 337 0.86 29.79 8.40
N ASN A 338 1.24 31.06 8.16
CA ASN A 338 0.33 32.11 7.72
C ASN A 338 0.44 32.40 6.22
N ALA A 339 1.43 31.86 5.50
CA ALA A 339 1.78 32.24 4.12
C ALA A 339 0.63 32.10 3.11
N LYS A 340 -0.37 31.27 3.39
CA LYS A 340 -1.49 31.00 2.47
C LYS A 340 -2.87 31.38 3.04
N ILE A 341 -2.95 32.02 4.19
CA ILE A 341 -4.24 32.43 4.81
C ILE A 341 -5.01 33.38 3.89
N GLU A 342 -4.33 34.30 3.21
CA GLU A 342 -4.98 35.22 2.27
C GLU A 342 -5.54 34.51 1.04
N GLN A 343 -4.87 33.48 0.54
CA GLN A 343 -5.35 32.68 -0.58
C GLN A 343 -6.62 31.90 -0.20
N VAL A 344 -6.63 31.26 0.97
CA VAL A 344 -7.82 30.60 1.52
C VAL A 344 -8.97 31.61 1.69
N ARG A 345 -8.69 32.80 2.21
CA ARG A 345 -9.68 33.89 2.35
C ARG A 345 -10.26 34.30 0.99
N LYS A 346 -9.44 34.40 -0.05
CA LYS A 346 -9.88 34.71 -1.42
C LYS A 346 -10.85 33.65 -1.96
N VAL A 347 -10.58 32.35 -1.73
CA VAL A 347 -11.50 31.28 -2.13
C VAL A 347 -12.85 31.39 -1.46
N PHE A 348 -12.87 31.53 -0.13
CA PHE A 348 -14.13 31.72 0.58
C PHE A 348 -14.86 32.98 0.13
N THR A 349 -14.16 34.09 -0.09
CA THR A 349 -14.74 35.31 -0.60
C THR A 349 -15.27 35.15 -2.02
N ALA A 350 -14.57 34.43 -2.91
CA ALA A 350 -15.00 34.19 -4.28
C ALA A 350 -16.29 33.34 -4.33
N ILE A 351 -16.44 32.36 -3.46
CA ILE A 351 -17.66 31.55 -3.31
C ILE A 351 -18.84 32.47 -2.91
N TYR A 352 -18.66 33.33 -1.90
CA TYR A 352 -19.72 34.24 -1.41
C TYR A 352 -20.00 35.39 -2.36
N SER A 353 -19.01 35.85 -3.13
CA SER A 353 -19.17 36.97 -4.08
C SER A 353 -19.79 36.56 -5.42
N GLY A 354 -20.02 35.23 -5.65
CA GLY A 354 -20.54 34.73 -6.92
C GLY A 354 -19.56 34.85 -8.08
N SER A 355 -18.26 35.08 -7.79
CA SER A 355 -17.23 35.15 -8.83
C SER A 355 -16.90 33.82 -9.46
N LEU A 356 -17.25 32.73 -8.79
CA LEU A 356 -17.20 31.37 -9.37
C LEU A 356 -18.54 31.05 -10.00
N LYS A 357 -18.56 30.83 -11.30
CA LYS A 357 -19.74 30.42 -12.06
C LYS A 357 -20.07 28.95 -11.72
N THR A 358 -20.89 28.75 -10.71
CA THR A 358 -21.47 27.43 -10.41
C THR A 358 -22.91 27.40 -10.85
N SER A 359 -23.41 26.26 -11.34
CA SER A 359 -24.84 26.06 -11.48
C SER A 359 -25.48 26.03 -10.10
N LEU A 360 -26.74 26.45 -9.98
CA LEU A 360 -27.49 26.43 -8.71
C LEU A 360 -27.63 25.01 -8.14
N GLU A 361 -27.37 23.97 -8.94
CA GLU A 361 -27.49 22.57 -8.57
C GLU A 361 -26.15 21.97 -8.12
N ASP A 362 -25.03 22.58 -8.48
CA ASP A 362 -23.69 22.08 -8.14
C ASP A 362 -23.29 22.50 -6.72
N ARG A 363 -22.90 21.53 -5.92
CA ARG A 363 -22.34 21.74 -4.57
C ARG A 363 -20.86 21.51 -4.59
N PHE A 364 -20.15 22.33 -3.84
CA PHE A 364 -18.74 22.16 -3.55
C PHE A 364 -18.59 21.66 -2.12
N TYR A 365 -17.68 20.70 -1.95
CA TYR A 365 -17.27 20.22 -0.65
C TYR A 365 -15.83 20.65 -0.39
N ILE A 366 -15.56 21.12 0.82
CA ILE A 366 -14.22 21.42 1.34
C ILE A 366 -14.15 20.76 2.72
N GLY A 367 -13.15 19.89 2.94
CA GLY A 367 -12.97 19.14 4.16
C GLY A 367 -11.58 19.25 4.74
#